data_7eaac412e904f01c8b25fbf33de7b13d
#
_entry.id   7eaac412e904f01c8b25fbf33de7b13d
#
_cell.length_a   1.000
_cell.length_b   1.000
_cell.length_c   1.000
_cell.angle_alpha   90.00
_cell.angle_beta   90.00
_cell.angle_gamma   90.00
#
_symmetry.space_group_name_H-M   'P 1'
#
loop_
_entity.id
_entity.type
_entity.pdbx_description
1 polymer ?
#
loop_
_entity_poly.entity_id
_entity_poly.type
_entity_poly.pdbx_seq_one_letter_code
_entity_poly.pdbx_strand_id
1 'polypeptide(L)'
;IVVTGSECGKFGQAGHAEYASGKAGLQYGLVPTVKNEIVRINSLARINAVAPGWVNTSLIGDRLDDPRELYFESQGTVALRKIAQPEDVARTVVFLASHRASGHISGQCISVDGGMEGRVVWREEEVLGGKKA
;
A
#
# COMPACT_ATOMS: atom_id res chain seq x y z
N ILE A 1 -8.92 -0.60 -15.07
CA ILE A 1 -8.18 0.52 -14.45
C ILE A 1 -7.56 0.03 -13.15
N VAL A 2 -6.31 0.40 -12.91
CA VAL A 2 -5.64 0.19 -11.62
C VAL A 2 -5.14 1.55 -11.13
N VAL A 3 -5.53 1.94 -9.92
CA VAL A 3 -5.19 3.23 -9.30
C VAL A 3 -4.15 2.99 -8.21
N THR A 4 -3.20 3.89 -8.07
CA THR A 4 -2.20 3.81 -6.99
C THR A 4 -2.67 4.57 -5.77
N GLY A 5 -3.08 3.83 -4.75
CA GLY A 5 -3.37 4.30 -3.40
C GLY A 5 -2.12 4.45 -2.55
N SER A 6 -2.29 4.30 -1.24
CA SER A 6 -1.22 4.25 -0.22
C SER A 6 -1.80 3.70 1.09
N GLU A 7 -0.96 3.10 1.93
CA GLU A 7 -1.31 2.77 3.31
C GLU A 7 -1.73 4.02 4.10
N CYS A 8 -1.16 5.21 3.75
CA CYS A 8 -1.54 6.48 4.37
C CYS A 8 -3.04 6.80 4.18
N GLY A 9 -3.67 6.32 3.10
CA GLY A 9 -5.10 6.47 2.89
C GLY A 9 -5.95 5.64 3.87
N LYS A 10 -5.36 4.62 4.49
CA LYS A 10 -6.01 3.75 5.48
C LYS A 10 -5.66 4.15 6.91
N PHE A 11 -4.39 4.39 7.18
CA PHE A 11 -3.89 4.60 8.54
C PHE A 11 -3.62 6.07 8.87
N GLY A 12 -3.54 6.93 7.86
CA GLY A 12 -3.06 8.30 8.00
C GLY A 12 -1.54 8.35 8.17
N GLN A 13 -1.01 9.57 8.12
CA GLN A 13 0.39 9.85 8.44
C GLN A 13 0.49 11.27 8.98
N ALA A 14 1.09 11.45 10.15
CA ALA A 14 1.29 12.76 10.75
C ALA A 14 2.07 13.68 9.80
N GLY A 15 1.63 14.95 9.67
CA GLY A 15 2.22 15.91 8.77
C GLY A 15 1.84 15.78 7.29
N HIS A 16 0.99 14.82 6.92
CA HIS A 16 0.61 14.53 5.52
C HIS A 16 -0.92 14.42 5.34
N ALA A 17 -1.66 15.32 5.98
CA ALA A 17 -3.13 15.26 5.98
C ALA A 17 -3.73 15.35 4.57
N GLU A 18 -3.18 16.22 3.71
CA GLU A 18 -3.60 16.40 2.32
C GLU A 18 -3.35 15.12 1.49
N TYR A 19 -2.17 14.53 1.64
CA TYR A 19 -1.81 13.30 0.94
C TYR A 19 -2.70 12.11 1.39
N ALA A 20 -2.83 11.92 2.70
CA ALA A 20 -3.67 10.87 3.27
C ALA A 20 -5.14 11.02 2.83
N SER A 21 -5.67 12.25 2.85
CA SER A 21 -7.03 12.53 2.39
C SER A 21 -7.22 12.22 0.91
N GLY A 22 -6.27 12.63 0.06
CA GLY A 22 -6.30 12.33 -1.38
C GLY A 22 -6.27 10.82 -1.64
N LYS A 23 -5.40 10.08 -0.96
CA LYS A 23 -5.29 8.63 -1.10
C LYS A 23 -6.52 7.89 -0.55
N ALA A 24 -7.07 8.33 0.57
CA ALA A 24 -8.34 7.81 1.10
C ALA A 24 -9.49 8.04 0.11
N GLY A 25 -9.58 9.23 -0.46
CA GLY A 25 -10.57 9.57 -1.49
C GLY A 25 -10.50 8.67 -2.72
N LEU A 26 -9.27 8.37 -3.19
CA LEU A 26 -9.08 7.41 -4.29
C LEU A 26 -9.52 5.99 -3.90
N GLN A 27 -9.09 5.51 -2.75
CA GLN A 27 -9.27 4.11 -2.32
C GLN A 27 -10.70 3.79 -1.91
N TYR A 28 -11.33 4.68 -1.16
CA TYR A 28 -12.62 4.44 -0.50
C TYR A 28 -13.78 5.27 -1.07
N GLY A 29 -13.50 6.26 -1.91
CA GLY A 29 -14.48 7.08 -2.61
C GLY A 29 -14.55 6.77 -4.10
N LEU A 30 -13.48 7.09 -4.84
CA LEU A 30 -13.44 7.00 -6.30
C LEU A 30 -13.62 5.55 -6.78
N VAL A 31 -12.78 4.64 -6.32
CA VAL A 31 -12.78 3.24 -6.79
C VAL A 31 -14.14 2.56 -6.57
N PRO A 32 -14.76 2.59 -5.36
CA PRO A 32 -16.07 1.98 -5.16
C PRO A 32 -17.21 2.69 -5.91
N THR A 33 -17.06 3.96 -6.25
CA THR A 33 -18.06 4.68 -7.08
C THR A 33 -17.94 4.30 -8.54
N VAL A 34 -16.75 4.46 -9.11
CA VAL A 34 -16.49 4.25 -10.53
C VAL A 34 -16.76 2.80 -10.97
N LYS A 35 -16.53 1.81 -10.10
CA LYS A 35 -16.88 0.41 -10.45
C LYS A 35 -18.34 0.22 -10.83
N ASN A 36 -19.25 1.03 -10.27
CA ASN A 36 -20.68 0.95 -10.57
C ASN A 36 -21.06 1.71 -11.85
N GLU A 37 -20.24 2.68 -12.24
CA GLU A 37 -20.48 3.53 -13.40
C GLU A 37 -19.86 2.97 -14.67
N ILE A 38 -18.60 2.53 -14.59
CA ILE A 38 -17.80 2.12 -15.73
C ILE A 38 -18.37 0.90 -16.46
N VAL A 39 -19.08 0.02 -15.74
CA VAL A 39 -19.73 -1.16 -16.32
C VAL A 39 -20.89 -0.81 -17.26
N ARG A 40 -21.42 0.41 -17.17
CA ARG A 40 -22.44 0.94 -18.09
C ARG A 40 -21.84 1.34 -19.44
N ILE A 41 -20.56 1.63 -19.47
CA ILE A 41 -19.80 1.96 -20.69
C ILE A 41 -19.26 0.69 -21.33
N ASN A 42 -18.72 -0.21 -20.50
CA ASN A 42 -18.19 -1.50 -20.94
C ASN A 42 -18.42 -2.53 -19.83
N SER A 43 -19.22 -3.55 -20.12
CA SER A 43 -19.60 -4.61 -19.16
C SER A 43 -18.41 -5.41 -18.61
N LEU A 44 -17.27 -5.38 -19.29
CA LEU A 44 -16.02 -6.02 -18.85
C LEU A 44 -15.09 -5.05 -18.09
N ALA A 45 -15.45 -3.78 -17.98
CA ALA A 45 -14.62 -2.79 -17.33
C ALA A 45 -14.54 -3.03 -15.82
N ARG A 46 -13.34 -2.89 -15.28
CA ARG A 46 -13.03 -3.02 -13.87
C ARG A 46 -12.13 -1.88 -13.40
N ILE A 47 -12.26 -1.52 -12.13
CA ILE A 47 -11.39 -0.58 -11.48
C ILE A 47 -11.03 -1.12 -10.08
N ASN A 48 -9.74 -1.11 -9.76
CA ASN A 48 -9.21 -1.46 -8.45
C ASN A 48 -8.11 -0.49 -8.04
N ALA A 49 -7.77 -0.48 -6.78
CA ALA A 49 -6.60 0.22 -6.27
C ALA A 49 -5.56 -0.76 -5.74
N VAL A 50 -4.30 -0.36 -5.83
CA VAL A 50 -3.18 -0.96 -5.10
C VAL A 50 -2.71 0.08 -4.09
N ALA A 51 -2.62 -0.30 -2.82
CA ALA A 51 -2.16 0.57 -1.74
C ALA A 51 -0.81 0.07 -1.21
N PRO A 52 0.31 0.58 -1.75
CA PRO A 52 1.63 0.24 -1.25
C PRO A 52 1.86 0.82 0.15
N GLY A 53 2.65 0.09 0.95
CA GLY A 53 3.36 0.65 2.09
C GLY A 53 4.68 1.27 1.65
N TRP A 54 5.71 1.15 2.49
CA TRP A 54 7.04 1.61 2.16
C TRP A 54 7.68 0.73 1.09
N VAL A 55 8.15 1.39 0.02
CA VAL A 55 8.76 0.74 -1.15
C VAL A 55 10.14 1.34 -1.39
N ASN A 56 11.15 0.50 -1.54
CA ASN A 56 12.52 0.91 -1.80
C ASN A 56 12.65 1.51 -3.22
N THR A 57 12.59 2.82 -3.29
CA THR A 57 12.69 3.61 -4.53
C THR A 57 13.57 4.82 -4.32
N SER A 58 14.00 5.44 -5.42
CA SER A 58 14.76 6.70 -5.36
C SER A 58 14.00 7.86 -4.68
N LEU A 59 12.68 7.76 -4.58
CA LEU A 59 11.85 8.77 -3.88
C LEU A 59 12.12 8.80 -2.37
N ILE A 60 12.46 7.65 -1.79
CA ILE A 60 12.78 7.55 -0.36
C ILE A 60 14.16 8.13 -0.07
N GLY A 61 15.09 8.05 -1.04
CA GLY A 61 16.48 8.46 -0.85
C GLY A 61 17.14 7.71 0.29
N ASP A 62 17.87 8.43 1.12
CA ASP A 62 18.61 7.95 2.29
C ASP A 62 17.79 7.89 3.60
N ARG A 63 16.48 8.22 3.55
CA ARG A 63 15.61 8.23 4.75
C ARG A 63 15.59 6.92 5.52
N LEU A 64 15.88 5.81 4.87
CA LEU A 64 15.85 4.48 5.49
C LEU A 64 17.24 3.95 5.85
N ASP A 65 18.28 4.79 5.71
CA ASP A 65 19.65 4.42 6.10
C ASP A 65 19.85 4.50 7.61
N ASP A 66 19.07 5.34 8.31
CA ASP A 66 19.04 5.35 9.77
C ASP A 66 18.15 4.20 10.27
N PRO A 67 18.69 3.23 11.02
CA PRO A 67 17.94 2.10 11.55
C PRO A 67 16.76 2.49 12.44
N ARG A 68 16.83 3.64 13.13
CA ARG A 68 15.71 4.12 13.96
C ARG A 68 14.59 4.70 13.13
N GLU A 69 14.91 5.50 12.11
CA GLU A 69 13.90 6.00 11.17
C GLU A 69 13.25 4.83 10.45
N LEU A 70 14.04 3.89 9.97
CA LEU A 70 13.52 2.66 9.35
C LEU A 70 12.57 1.89 10.28
N TYR A 71 12.90 1.78 11.56
CA TYR A 71 12.04 1.15 12.56
C TYR A 71 10.72 1.91 12.71
N PHE A 72 10.78 3.22 12.98
CA PHE A 72 9.58 4.01 13.22
C PHE A 72 8.68 4.15 12.01
N GLU A 73 9.25 4.31 10.83
CA GLU A 73 8.51 4.53 9.60
C GLU A 73 7.91 3.24 9.03
N SER A 74 8.51 2.10 9.25
CA SER A 74 8.04 0.85 8.63
C SER A 74 8.11 -0.38 9.53
N GLN A 75 9.29 -0.75 10.02
CA GLN A 75 9.49 -2.09 10.58
C GLN A 75 8.71 -2.33 11.88
N GLY A 76 8.52 -1.31 12.70
CA GLY A 76 7.80 -1.43 13.97
C GLY A 76 6.32 -1.75 13.78
N THR A 77 5.72 -1.34 12.67
CA THR A 77 4.30 -1.49 12.37
C THR A 77 4.00 -2.52 11.29
N VAL A 78 5.03 -3.08 10.65
CA VAL A 78 4.90 -4.01 9.52
C VAL A 78 5.20 -5.43 9.96
N ALA A 79 4.22 -6.32 9.86
CA ALA A 79 4.36 -7.70 10.31
C ALA A 79 5.53 -8.45 9.65
N LEU A 80 5.80 -8.22 8.38
CA LEU A 80 6.92 -8.84 7.66
C LEU A 80 8.29 -8.20 7.96
N ARG A 81 8.35 -7.11 8.73
CA ARG A 81 9.58 -6.38 9.09
C ARG A 81 10.51 -6.06 7.90
N LYS A 82 9.95 -5.84 6.74
CA LYS A 82 10.71 -5.51 5.53
C LYS A 82 10.00 -4.44 4.72
N ILE A 83 10.79 -3.71 3.93
CA ILE A 83 10.30 -2.78 2.93
C ILE A 83 10.08 -3.53 1.64
N ALA A 84 9.00 -3.20 0.93
CA ALA A 84 8.73 -3.78 -0.38
C ALA A 84 9.75 -3.33 -1.42
N GLN A 85 9.96 -4.16 -2.42
CA GLN A 85 10.62 -3.75 -3.65
C GLN A 85 9.57 -3.29 -4.68
N PRO A 86 9.93 -2.45 -5.66
CA PRO A 86 9.01 -2.01 -6.70
C PRO A 86 8.27 -3.15 -7.39
N GLU A 87 8.95 -4.29 -7.57
CA GLU A 87 8.39 -5.49 -8.19
C GLU A 87 7.25 -6.10 -7.38
N ASP A 88 7.24 -5.96 -6.07
CA ASP A 88 6.17 -6.47 -5.21
C ASP A 88 4.85 -5.74 -5.52
N VAL A 89 4.93 -4.44 -5.73
CA VAL A 89 3.79 -3.61 -6.15
C VAL A 89 3.42 -3.89 -7.60
N ALA A 90 4.41 -3.94 -8.51
CA ALA A 90 4.21 -4.16 -9.93
C ALA A 90 3.48 -5.47 -10.22
N ARG A 91 3.82 -6.56 -9.53
CA ARG A 91 3.13 -7.87 -9.67
C ARG A 91 1.65 -7.75 -9.35
N THR A 92 1.29 -7.01 -8.30
CA THR A 92 -0.12 -6.80 -7.94
C THR A 92 -0.84 -5.95 -8.98
N VAL A 93 -0.21 -4.92 -9.52
CA VAL A 93 -0.75 -4.10 -10.61
C VAL A 93 -1.02 -4.96 -11.84
N VAL A 94 -0.04 -5.76 -12.27
CA VAL A 94 -0.18 -6.67 -13.43
C VAL A 94 -1.28 -7.70 -13.20
N PHE A 95 -1.36 -8.29 -12.02
CA PHE A 95 -2.43 -9.21 -11.64
C PHE A 95 -3.81 -8.54 -11.79
N LEU A 96 -3.99 -7.36 -11.21
CA LEU A 96 -5.27 -6.64 -11.27
C LEU A 96 -5.60 -6.13 -12.68
N ALA A 97 -4.60 -5.79 -13.48
CA ALA A 97 -4.79 -5.38 -14.88
C ALA A 97 -5.21 -6.55 -15.78
N SER A 98 -4.78 -7.77 -15.45
CA SER A 98 -5.11 -8.97 -16.23
C SER A 98 -6.57 -9.37 -16.06
N HIS A 99 -7.33 -9.36 -17.15
CA HIS A 99 -8.71 -9.85 -17.14
C HIS A 99 -8.77 -11.36 -16.88
N ARG A 100 -7.78 -12.10 -17.39
CA ARG A 100 -7.68 -13.55 -17.20
C ARG A 100 -7.40 -13.93 -15.76
N ALA A 101 -6.51 -13.18 -15.09
CA ALA A 101 -6.09 -13.50 -13.72
C ALA A 101 -7.05 -12.97 -12.65
N SER A 102 -7.70 -11.83 -12.90
CA SER A 102 -8.51 -11.11 -11.89
C SER A 102 -9.84 -10.60 -12.45
N GLY A 103 -10.39 -11.26 -13.46
CA GLY A 103 -11.58 -10.79 -14.20
C GLY A 103 -12.83 -10.59 -13.33
N HIS A 104 -12.91 -11.19 -12.15
CA HIS A 104 -14.03 -11.04 -11.22
C HIS A 104 -13.71 -10.17 -10.00
N ILE A 105 -12.60 -9.41 -10.05
CA ILE A 105 -12.18 -8.47 -8.98
C ILE A 105 -12.40 -7.04 -9.48
N SER A 106 -13.32 -6.30 -8.86
CA SER A 106 -13.58 -4.90 -9.14
C SER A 106 -14.00 -4.16 -7.88
N GLY A 107 -13.59 -2.90 -7.75
CA GLY A 107 -13.92 -2.04 -6.61
C GLY A 107 -13.09 -2.33 -5.36
N GLN A 108 -11.98 -3.05 -5.48
CA GLN A 108 -11.13 -3.45 -4.36
C GLN A 108 -9.93 -2.52 -4.23
N CYS A 109 -9.46 -2.35 -2.99
CA CYS A 109 -8.17 -1.77 -2.66
C CYS A 109 -7.29 -2.87 -2.04
N ILE A 110 -6.24 -3.25 -2.74
CA ILE A 110 -5.32 -4.31 -2.31
C ILE A 110 -4.09 -3.67 -1.67
N SER A 111 -3.89 -3.95 -0.39
CA SER A 111 -2.69 -3.52 0.33
C SER A 111 -1.47 -4.35 -0.10
N VAL A 112 -0.35 -3.66 -0.34
CA VAL A 112 0.98 -4.25 -0.57
C VAL A 112 1.93 -3.56 0.41
N ASP A 113 1.72 -3.80 1.69
CA ASP A 113 2.28 -3.06 2.82
C ASP A 113 2.97 -3.96 3.87
N GLY A 114 3.17 -5.23 3.53
CA GLY A 114 3.82 -6.19 4.44
C GLY A 114 3.00 -6.54 5.68
N GLY A 115 1.69 -6.28 5.66
CA GLY A 115 0.81 -6.50 6.80
C GLY A 115 0.90 -5.37 7.82
N MET A 116 0.91 -4.11 7.35
CA MET A 116 0.88 -2.95 8.24
C MET A 116 -0.38 -2.95 9.10
N GLU A 117 -0.20 -2.77 10.40
CA GLU A 117 -1.26 -2.82 11.40
C GLU A 117 -1.76 -1.44 11.86
N GLY A 118 -1.05 -0.37 11.52
CA GLY A 118 -1.32 0.98 12.02
C GLY A 118 -0.97 1.16 13.50
N ARG A 119 -0.33 0.17 14.10
CA ARG A 119 0.16 0.17 15.49
C ARG A 119 1.52 -0.53 15.55
N VAL A 120 2.29 -0.30 16.59
CA VAL A 120 3.56 -0.99 16.81
C VAL A 120 3.28 -2.49 17.07
N VAL A 121 3.85 -3.34 16.22
CA VAL A 121 3.79 -4.80 16.31
C VAL A 121 5.08 -5.34 16.93
N TRP A 122 6.22 -4.73 16.57
CA TRP A 122 7.56 -5.11 17.02
C TRP A 122 8.15 -4.02 17.91
N ARG A 123 8.73 -4.38 19.05
CA ARG A 123 9.45 -3.43 19.89
C ARG A 123 10.76 -3.03 19.23
N GLU A 124 11.27 -1.84 19.59
CA GLU A 124 12.54 -1.32 19.05
C GLU A 124 13.69 -2.29 19.25
N GLU A 125 13.81 -2.87 20.44
CA GLU A 125 14.86 -3.86 20.76
C GLU A 125 14.74 -5.17 19.96
N GLU A 126 13.53 -5.53 19.50
CA GLU A 126 13.31 -6.72 18.67
C GLU A 126 13.77 -6.51 17.22
N VAL A 127 13.85 -5.25 16.78
CA VAL A 127 14.25 -4.87 15.43
C VAL A 127 15.70 -4.41 15.39
N LEU A 128 16.12 -3.51 16.28
CA LEU A 128 17.46 -2.91 16.30
C LEU A 128 18.47 -3.73 17.13
N GLY A 129 17.98 -4.51 18.08
CA GLY A 129 18.80 -5.25 19.04
C GLY A 129 19.43 -6.55 18.53
N GLY A 130 19.54 -6.78 17.21
CA GLY A 130 20.24 -7.89 16.54
C GLY A 130 20.14 -9.24 17.23
N LYS A 131 19.42 -10.18 16.65
CA LYS A 131 19.40 -11.62 16.92
C LYS A 131 19.51 -12.08 18.37
N LYS A 132 18.38 -12.21 19.04
CA LYS A 132 18.13 -13.37 19.89
C LYS A 132 16.93 -14.10 19.28
N ALA A 133 17.25 -15.08 18.48
CA ALA A 133 16.31 -16.13 18.15
C ALA A 133 16.05 -16.96 19.38
#